data_674243bc9b9ace737f57de4d69512437
#
_entry.id   674243bc9b9ace737f57de4d69512437
#
_cell.length_a   1.000
_cell.length_b   1.000
_cell.length_c   1.000
_cell.angle_alpha   90.00
_cell.angle_beta   90.00
_cell.angle_gamma   90.00
#
_symmetry.space_group_name_H-M   'P 1'
#
loop_
_entity.id
_entity.type
_entity.pdbx_description
1 polymer ?
#
loop_
_entity_poly.entity_id
_entity_poly.type
_entity_poly.pdbx_seq_one_letter_code
_entity_poly.pdbx_strand_id
1 'polypeptide(L)'
;MDGIFAKMLAMARAGIAPRDRGEFCSVGYVSAVLEGANGRLYRGVNIDLACGLGFCAERSAAAAMLTDGEHVVRRVVCVNREGALMSPCGACREFLSLLAPENAETEFLVGEEPVRTVKLCELLPMDWQRPPLPAEERR
;
A
#
# COMPACT_ATOMS: atom_id res chain seq x y z
N MET A 1 -18.81 6.44 -6.78
CA MET A 1 -18.01 5.24 -6.49
C MET A 1 -18.64 4.47 -5.36
N ASP A 2 -18.97 3.23 -5.63
CA ASP A 2 -19.62 2.33 -4.68
C ASP A 2 -18.68 1.21 -4.26
N GLY A 3 -19.15 0.42 -3.30
CA GLY A 3 -18.52 -0.83 -2.95
C GLY A 3 -17.29 -0.69 -2.08
N ILE A 4 -16.40 -1.67 -2.20
CA ILE A 4 -15.25 -1.81 -1.29
C ILE A 4 -14.26 -0.65 -1.41
N PHE A 5 -14.01 -0.15 -2.62
CA PHE A 5 -13.09 0.96 -2.78
C PHE A 5 -13.61 2.25 -2.14
N ALA A 6 -14.92 2.50 -2.23
CA ALA A 6 -15.51 3.67 -1.56
C ALA A 6 -15.35 3.59 -0.05
N LYS A 7 -15.57 2.42 0.52
CA LYS A 7 -15.38 2.17 1.95
C LYS A 7 -13.92 2.35 2.35
N MET A 8 -13.01 1.74 1.61
CA MET A 8 -11.57 1.83 1.89
C MET A 8 -11.06 3.27 1.79
N LEU A 9 -11.52 4.01 0.79
CA LEU A 9 -11.12 5.41 0.60
C LEU A 9 -11.61 6.29 1.76
N ALA A 10 -12.85 6.11 2.19
CA ALA A 10 -13.40 6.82 3.35
C ALA A 10 -12.60 6.51 4.61
N MET A 11 -12.25 5.23 4.82
CA MET A 11 -11.42 4.81 5.95
C MET A 11 -10.02 5.39 5.89
N ALA A 12 -9.40 5.40 4.72
CA ALA A 12 -8.07 5.97 4.54
C ALA A 12 -8.07 7.47 4.86
N ARG A 13 -9.03 8.20 4.32
CA ARG A 13 -9.18 9.65 4.60
C ARG A 13 -9.42 9.92 6.07
N ALA A 14 -10.24 9.13 6.73
CA ALA A 14 -10.49 9.26 8.17
C ALA A 14 -9.25 8.97 9.02
N GLY A 15 -8.29 8.23 8.49
CA GLY A 15 -7.04 7.89 9.19
C GLY A 15 -6.01 9.01 9.20
N ILE A 16 -6.16 10.04 8.37
CA ILE A 16 -5.24 11.18 8.34
C ILE A 16 -5.36 11.95 9.66
N ALA A 17 -4.28 11.96 10.42
CA ALA A 17 -4.22 12.66 11.71
C ALA A 17 -2.76 13.03 12.00
N PRO A 18 -2.25 14.09 11.33
CA PRO A 18 -0.84 14.50 11.51
C PRO A 18 -0.51 14.78 12.97
N ARG A 19 0.54 14.15 13.47
CA ARG A 19 1.00 14.32 14.84
C ARG A 19 2.52 14.34 14.88
N ASP A 20 3.07 15.39 15.45
CA ASP A 20 4.49 15.49 15.76
C ASP A 20 4.68 15.20 17.24
N ARG A 21 5.46 14.18 17.55
CA ARG A 21 5.75 13.74 18.91
C ARG A 21 7.13 14.22 19.30
N GLY A 22 7.30 15.54 19.44
CA GLY A 22 8.59 16.16 19.64
C GLY A 22 9.36 16.26 18.32
N GLU A 23 10.68 16.43 18.41
CA GLU A 23 11.52 16.65 17.22
C GLU A 23 11.97 15.37 16.52
N PHE A 24 11.66 14.19 17.07
CA PHE A 24 12.19 12.92 16.55
C PHE A 24 11.16 12.01 15.91
N CYS A 25 9.87 12.30 16.04
CA CYS A 25 8.81 11.42 15.55
C CYS A 25 7.64 12.21 14.99
N SER A 26 7.23 11.86 13.77
CA SER A 26 6.03 12.38 13.10
C SER A 26 5.23 11.21 12.55
N VAL A 27 3.91 11.22 12.74
CA VAL A 27 3.03 10.15 12.26
C VAL A 27 1.73 10.73 11.68
N GLY A 28 1.04 9.94 10.85
CA GLY A 28 -0.32 10.24 10.43
C GLY A 28 -0.47 11.24 9.28
N TYR A 29 0.60 11.50 8.53
CA TYR A 29 0.57 12.37 7.34
C TYR A 29 0.12 11.63 6.09
N VAL A 30 0.23 10.32 6.06
CA VAL A 30 -0.23 9.43 5.00
C VAL A 30 -1.00 8.30 5.66
N SER A 31 -2.09 7.88 5.03
CA SER A 31 -2.94 6.81 5.55
C SER A 31 -3.24 5.80 4.46
N ALA A 32 -3.21 4.54 4.82
CA ALA A 32 -3.49 3.45 3.91
C ALA A 32 -4.48 2.45 4.51
N VAL A 33 -5.23 1.80 3.63
CA VAL A 33 -6.12 0.69 3.97
C VAL A 33 -5.82 -0.45 3.01
N LEU A 34 -5.59 -1.64 3.56
CA LEU A 34 -5.42 -2.88 2.81
C LEU A 34 -6.61 -3.80 3.07
N GLU A 35 -7.08 -4.46 2.02
CA GLU A 35 -8.04 -5.56 2.14
C GLU A 35 -7.29 -6.87 1.96
N GLY A 36 -7.33 -7.72 2.98
CA GLY A 36 -6.77 -9.07 2.91
C GLY A 36 -7.69 -10.04 2.18
N ALA A 37 -7.16 -11.17 1.74
CA ALA A 37 -7.95 -12.25 1.15
C ALA A 37 -8.99 -12.81 2.13
N ASN A 38 -8.76 -12.62 3.43
CA ASN A 38 -9.72 -12.96 4.48
C ASN A 38 -10.92 -12.00 4.54
N GLY A 39 -10.96 -10.97 3.69
CA GLY A 39 -12.03 -9.98 3.66
C GLY A 39 -11.93 -8.88 4.71
N ARG A 40 -10.93 -8.92 5.58
CA ARG A 40 -10.72 -7.88 6.60
C ARG A 40 -9.98 -6.69 6.03
N LEU A 41 -10.26 -5.52 6.62
CA LEU A 41 -9.60 -4.28 6.28
C LEU A 41 -8.60 -3.90 7.37
N TYR A 42 -7.39 -3.54 6.94
CA TYR A 42 -6.29 -3.18 7.84
C TYR A 42 -5.85 -1.75 7.56
N ARG A 43 -5.74 -0.94 8.59
CA ARG A 43 -5.35 0.48 8.48
C ARG A 43 -3.91 0.68 8.95
N GLY A 44 -3.24 1.64 8.36
CA GLY A 44 -1.92 2.07 8.80
C GLY A 44 -1.66 3.51 8.44
N VAL A 45 -0.77 4.14 9.20
CA VAL A 45 -0.29 5.48 8.91
C VAL A 45 1.23 5.45 8.78
N ASN A 46 1.80 6.45 8.12
CA ASN A 46 3.25 6.58 8.03
C ASN A 46 3.84 6.91 9.41
N ILE A 47 5.05 6.44 9.62
CA ILE A 47 5.84 6.71 10.81
C ILE A 47 7.18 7.25 10.33
N ASP A 48 7.50 8.49 10.71
CA ASP A 48 8.77 9.13 10.37
C ASP A 48 9.57 9.34 11.64
N LEU A 49 10.77 8.80 11.64
CA LEU A 49 11.68 8.87 12.78
C LEU A 49 13.00 9.50 12.36
N ALA A 50 13.58 10.30 13.24
CA ALA A 50 14.85 10.99 12.99
C ALA A 50 16.00 10.01 12.68
N CYS A 51 15.92 8.78 13.18
CA CYS A 51 16.93 7.74 12.92
C CYS A 51 16.76 7.05 11.55
N GLY A 52 15.69 7.38 10.80
CA GLY A 52 15.41 6.78 9.50
C GLY A 52 14.75 5.41 9.53
N LEU A 53 14.41 4.86 10.71
CA LEU A 53 13.76 3.55 10.83
C LEU A 53 12.25 3.59 10.62
N GLY A 54 11.69 4.75 10.32
CA GLY A 54 10.28 4.88 9.98
C GLY A 54 9.91 4.16 8.68
N PHE A 55 8.63 4.05 8.41
CA PHE A 55 8.13 3.39 7.21
C PHE A 55 6.76 3.91 6.78
N CYS A 56 6.40 3.54 5.55
CA CYS A 56 5.19 4.02 4.88
C CYS A 56 3.91 3.45 5.48
N ALA A 57 2.80 4.14 5.24
CA ALA A 57 1.47 3.74 5.71
C ALA A 57 1.06 2.35 5.22
N GLU A 58 1.39 1.98 3.99
CA GLU A 58 1.05 0.66 3.45
C GLU A 58 1.75 -0.45 4.23
N ARG A 59 3.01 -0.27 4.59
CA ARG A 59 3.75 -1.28 5.40
C ARG A 59 3.23 -1.34 6.81
N SER A 60 2.78 -0.22 7.36
CA SER A 60 2.15 -0.17 8.67
C SER A 60 0.85 -1.00 8.68
N ALA A 61 0.00 -0.81 7.67
CA ALA A 61 -1.22 -1.60 7.50
C ALA A 61 -0.90 -3.08 7.25
N ALA A 62 0.12 -3.36 6.44
CA ALA A 62 0.54 -4.73 6.16
C ALA A 62 1.08 -5.44 7.41
N ALA A 63 1.77 -4.72 8.29
CA ALA A 63 2.22 -5.29 9.56
C ALA A 63 1.05 -5.77 10.41
N ALA A 64 -0.03 -4.98 10.47
CA ALA A 64 -1.24 -5.37 11.17
C ALA A 64 -1.89 -6.61 10.53
N MET A 65 -1.95 -6.66 9.21
CA MET A 65 -2.47 -7.82 8.47
C MET A 65 -1.65 -9.07 8.73
N LEU A 66 -0.33 -8.98 8.66
CA LEU A 66 0.58 -10.10 8.91
C LEU A 66 0.46 -10.60 10.34
N THR A 67 0.32 -9.69 11.29
CA THR A 67 0.11 -10.03 12.70
C THR A 67 -1.18 -10.84 12.90
N ASP A 68 -2.19 -10.55 12.08
CA ASP A 68 -3.48 -11.26 12.08
C ASP A 68 -3.43 -12.57 11.27
N GLY A 69 -2.30 -12.88 10.66
CA GLY A 69 -2.08 -14.17 9.96
C GLY A 69 -2.38 -14.15 8.46
N GLU A 70 -2.70 -13.00 7.88
CA GLU A 70 -2.99 -12.89 6.45
C GLU A 70 -1.78 -12.38 5.69
N HIS A 71 -1.53 -12.95 4.50
CA HIS A 71 -0.40 -12.59 3.63
C HIS A 71 -0.85 -12.07 2.27
N VAL A 72 -2.05 -12.42 1.83
CA VAL A 72 -2.56 -12.06 0.51
C VAL A 72 -3.37 -10.78 0.58
N VAL A 73 -2.99 -9.79 -0.22
CA VAL A 73 -3.64 -8.49 -0.30
C VAL A 73 -4.45 -8.40 -1.60
N ARG A 74 -5.73 -8.11 -1.47
CA ARG A 74 -6.61 -7.95 -2.64
C ARG A 74 -6.59 -6.52 -3.18
N ARG A 75 -6.73 -5.54 -2.29
CA ARG A 75 -6.87 -4.12 -2.68
C ARG A 75 -6.11 -3.23 -1.71
N VAL A 76 -5.64 -2.12 -2.25
CA VAL A 76 -4.93 -1.10 -1.47
C VAL A 76 -5.45 0.28 -1.84
N VAL A 77 -5.71 1.10 -0.84
CA VAL A 77 -6.00 2.53 -1.00
C VAL A 77 -5.04 3.29 -0.10
N CYS A 78 -4.36 4.29 -0.65
CA CYS A 78 -3.46 5.15 0.09
C CYS A 78 -3.76 6.60 -0.26
N VAL A 79 -3.80 7.47 0.75
CA VAL A 79 -4.04 8.90 0.57
C VAL A 79 -2.99 9.73 1.28
N ASN A 80 -2.69 10.88 0.70
CA ASN A 80 -1.80 11.86 1.31
C ASN A 80 -2.54 12.72 2.34
N ARG A 81 -1.84 13.71 2.89
CA ARG A 81 -2.36 14.62 3.91
C ARG A 81 -3.63 15.34 3.48
N GLU A 82 -3.76 15.67 2.20
CA GLU A 82 -4.92 16.35 1.63
C GLU A 82 -6.05 15.38 1.26
N GLY A 83 -5.87 14.09 1.48
CA GLY A 83 -6.84 13.06 1.12
C GLY A 83 -6.79 12.66 -0.35
N ALA A 84 -5.78 13.07 -1.09
CA ALA A 84 -5.61 12.68 -2.49
C ALA A 84 -4.96 11.29 -2.59
N LEU A 85 -5.39 10.52 -3.60
CA LEU A 85 -4.84 9.20 -3.84
C LEU A 85 -3.35 9.25 -4.16
N MET A 86 -2.61 8.29 -3.63
CA MET A 86 -1.18 8.11 -3.86
C MET A 86 -0.90 6.72 -4.40
N SER A 87 0.02 6.63 -5.36
CA SER A 87 0.61 5.35 -5.74
C SER A 87 1.61 4.92 -4.66
N PRO A 88 1.79 3.60 -4.45
CA PRO A 88 2.74 3.13 -3.46
C PRO A 88 4.19 3.47 -3.86
N CYS A 89 5.04 3.73 -2.88
CA CYS A 89 6.47 3.91 -3.14
C CYS A 89 7.12 2.59 -3.58
N GLY A 90 8.34 2.65 -4.11
CA GLY A 90 9.04 1.45 -4.57
C GLY A 90 9.24 0.40 -3.47
N ALA A 91 9.57 0.86 -2.25
CA ALA A 91 9.73 -0.05 -1.11
C ALA A 91 8.45 -0.81 -0.78
N CYS A 92 7.28 -0.13 -0.83
CA CYS A 92 6.00 -0.75 -0.55
C CYS A 92 5.60 -1.73 -1.66
N ARG A 93 5.91 -1.42 -2.92
CA ARG A 93 5.65 -2.32 -4.04
C ARG A 93 6.41 -3.63 -3.85
N GLU A 94 7.69 -3.56 -3.59
CA GLU A 94 8.49 -4.76 -3.37
C GLU A 94 8.06 -5.50 -2.11
N PHE A 95 7.85 -4.79 -1.01
CA PHE A 95 7.41 -5.39 0.24
C PHE A 95 6.16 -6.25 0.05
N LEU A 96 5.12 -5.70 -0.58
CA LEU A 96 3.88 -6.44 -0.83
C LEU A 96 4.09 -7.63 -1.76
N SER A 97 4.94 -7.49 -2.76
CA SER A 97 5.24 -8.57 -3.71
C SER A 97 5.92 -9.78 -3.04
N LEU A 98 6.68 -9.53 -1.98
CA LEU A 98 7.41 -10.58 -1.26
C LEU A 98 6.54 -11.35 -0.26
N LEU A 99 5.37 -10.82 0.10
CA LEU A 99 4.50 -11.46 1.09
C LEU A 99 3.81 -12.71 0.54
N ALA A 100 3.43 -12.70 -0.72
CA ALA A 100 2.74 -13.81 -1.37
C ALA A 100 2.77 -13.64 -2.90
N PRO A 101 2.90 -14.73 -3.70
CA PRO A 101 2.87 -14.63 -5.16
C PRO A 101 1.56 -14.04 -5.69
N GLU A 102 0.44 -14.32 -5.01
CA GLU A 102 -0.89 -13.82 -5.39
C GLU A 102 -0.97 -12.31 -5.38
N ASN A 103 -0.07 -11.63 -4.66
CA ASN A 103 -0.06 -10.18 -4.56
C ASN A 103 0.33 -9.48 -5.87
N ALA A 104 0.79 -10.22 -6.87
CA ALA A 104 0.93 -9.69 -8.23
C ALA A 104 -0.40 -9.11 -8.77
N GLU A 105 -1.52 -9.66 -8.32
CA GLU A 105 -2.87 -9.26 -8.73
C GLU A 105 -3.51 -8.22 -7.79
N THR A 106 -2.81 -7.79 -6.75
CA THR A 106 -3.31 -6.74 -5.84
C THR A 106 -3.67 -5.49 -6.64
N GLU A 107 -4.88 -4.97 -6.41
CA GLU A 107 -5.37 -3.78 -7.09
C GLU A 107 -5.15 -2.53 -6.24
N PHE A 108 -4.53 -1.51 -6.82
CA PHE A 108 -4.33 -0.20 -6.21
C PHE A 108 -5.29 0.80 -6.83
N LEU A 109 -6.04 1.50 -6.00
CA LEU A 109 -6.90 2.60 -6.47
C LEU A 109 -6.03 3.81 -6.81
N VAL A 110 -6.06 4.24 -8.06
CA VAL A 110 -5.26 5.36 -8.54
C VAL A 110 -6.09 6.51 -9.13
N GLY A 111 -7.40 6.35 -9.23
CA GLY A 111 -8.30 7.42 -9.68
C GLY A 111 -9.72 7.20 -9.18
N GLU A 112 -10.44 8.29 -8.94
CA GLU A 112 -11.82 8.26 -8.45
C GLU A 112 -12.86 8.49 -9.55
N GLU A 113 -12.58 9.42 -10.45
CA GLU A 113 -13.54 9.84 -11.51
C GLU A 113 -12.84 9.99 -12.85
N PRO A 114 -12.84 8.93 -13.67
CA PRO A 114 -13.42 7.61 -13.41
C PRO A 114 -12.59 6.79 -12.43
N VAL A 115 -13.20 5.79 -11.83
CA VAL A 115 -12.47 4.83 -10.99
C VAL A 115 -11.43 4.13 -11.84
N ARG A 116 -10.16 4.20 -11.38
CA ARG A 116 -9.04 3.53 -12.04
C ARG A 116 -8.26 2.74 -11.02
N THR A 117 -7.92 1.53 -11.41
CA THR A 117 -7.05 0.66 -10.61
C THR A 117 -5.86 0.20 -11.46
N VAL A 118 -4.76 -0.10 -10.78
CA VAL A 118 -3.61 -0.78 -11.40
C VAL A 118 -3.21 -1.95 -10.52
N LYS A 119 -2.69 -2.99 -11.14
CA LYS A 119 -2.23 -4.17 -10.40
C LYS A 119 -0.77 -4.00 -9.97
N LEU A 120 -0.40 -4.67 -8.90
CA LEU A 120 0.99 -4.64 -8.42
C LEU A 120 1.97 -5.07 -9.51
N CYS A 121 1.64 -6.10 -10.30
CA CYS A 121 2.49 -6.55 -11.39
C CYS A 121 2.73 -5.49 -12.46
N GLU A 122 1.80 -4.55 -12.64
CA GLU A 122 1.96 -3.43 -13.57
C GLU A 122 2.87 -2.34 -12.97
N LEU A 123 2.89 -2.22 -11.64
CA LEU A 123 3.71 -1.25 -10.91
C LEU A 123 5.12 -1.78 -10.60
N LEU A 124 5.32 -3.07 -10.75
CA LEU A 124 6.61 -3.73 -10.45
C LEU A 124 6.93 -4.74 -11.57
N PRO A 125 7.08 -4.26 -12.82
CA PRO A 125 7.45 -5.15 -13.92
C PRO A 125 8.91 -5.58 -13.78
N MET A 126 9.21 -6.81 -14.18
CA MET A 126 10.57 -7.33 -14.22
C MET A 126 11.32 -7.24 -12.89
N ASP A 127 10.62 -7.55 -11.80
CA ASP A 127 11.25 -7.59 -10.48
C ASP A 127 12.28 -8.73 -10.40
N TRP A 128 13.13 -8.66 -9.39
CA TRP A 128 14.23 -9.62 -9.22
C TRP A 128 13.76 -11.06 -8.93
N GLN A 129 12.50 -11.25 -8.51
CA GLN A 129 11.95 -12.58 -8.21
C GLN A 129 11.55 -13.34 -9.47
N ARG A 130 11.30 -12.63 -10.56
CA ARG A 130 10.87 -13.24 -11.82
C ARG A 130 12.05 -13.81 -12.58
N PRO A 131 11.84 -14.88 -13.36
CA PRO A 131 12.92 -15.38 -14.21
C PRO A 131 13.43 -14.26 -15.12
N PRO A 132 14.72 -14.25 -15.40
CA PRO A 132 15.27 -13.31 -16.38
C PRO A 132 14.55 -13.45 -17.72
N LEU A 133 14.46 -12.36 -18.47
CA LEU A 133 13.93 -12.42 -19.83
C LEU A 133 14.69 -13.44 -20.67
N PRO A 134 14.04 -14.12 -21.61
CA PRO A 134 14.71 -14.93 -22.60
C PRO A 134 15.83 -14.16 -23.26
N ALA A 135 16.88 -14.86 -23.71
CA ALA A 135 18.08 -14.20 -24.27
C ALA A 135 17.74 -13.23 -25.42
N GLU A 136 16.74 -13.57 -26.24
CA GLU A 136 16.27 -12.77 -27.36
C GLU A 136 15.59 -11.45 -26.94
N GLU A 137 15.14 -11.33 -25.70
CA GLU A 137 14.45 -10.15 -25.17
C GLU A 137 15.33 -9.28 -24.28
N ARG A 138 16.58 -9.69 -24.03
CA ARG A 138 17.52 -8.99 -23.18
C ARG A 138 18.29 -7.92 -23.94
N ARG A 139 17.65 -6.83 -24.29
CA ARG A 139 18.32 -5.75 -25.02
C ARG A 139 18.20 -4.42 -24.32
#